data_1537030730b5943ce7d67fb1f40391a5
#
_entry.id   1537030730b5943ce7d67fb1f40391a5
#
_cell.length_a   1.000
_cell.length_b   1.000
_cell.length_c   1.000
_cell.angle_alpha   90.00
_cell.angle_beta   90.00
_cell.angle_gamma   90.00
#
_symmetry.space_group_name_H-M   'P 1'
#
loop_
_entity.id
_entity.type
_entity.pdbx_description
1 polymer ?
#
loop_
_entity_poly.entity_id
_entity_poly.type
_entity_poly.pdbx_seq_one_letter_code
_entity_poly.pdbx_strand_id
1 'polypeptide(L)'
;NKKLVRLFLQNDCPAVGISGVDGGLFKVVKRKGNVDLGLVGDICAVDTKVIDALWNAGFIPVVSPISFGDGLSWNVNADTAASELATALSVDQFVLVSDVPGVMDLEKKVLPELSEEMAEKLIVDGVISGGMIPKVRDSFRSIKQGIQAIHIVGFNGLERFVQQMQGDINDGTILH
;
A
#
# COMPACT_ATOMS: atom_id res chain seq x y z
N ASN A 1 -4.08 -5.98 -12.84
CA ASN A 1 -5.43 -6.03 -12.27
C ASN A 1 -6.17 -7.29 -12.72
N LYS A 2 -6.61 -7.46 -13.98
CA LYS A 2 -7.47 -8.58 -14.43
C LYS A 2 -6.84 -9.99 -14.29
N LYS A 3 -5.51 -10.11 -14.29
CA LYS A 3 -4.85 -11.39 -13.99
C LYS A 3 -5.12 -11.83 -12.53
N LEU A 4 -5.04 -10.90 -11.56
CA LEU A 4 -5.36 -11.19 -10.16
C LEU A 4 -6.84 -11.54 -9.98
N VAL A 5 -7.75 -10.78 -10.60
CA VAL A 5 -9.19 -11.08 -10.55
C VAL A 5 -9.48 -12.51 -11.02
N ARG A 6 -8.85 -12.96 -12.13
CA ARG A 6 -9.03 -14.34 -12.60
C ARG A 6 -8.51 -15.37 -11.60
N LEU A 7 -7.39 -15.10 -10.92
CA LEU A 7 -6.86 -15.98 -9.88
C LEU A 7 -7.80 -16.08 -8.67
N PHE A 8 -8.39 -14.96 -8.25
CA PHE A 8 -9.42 -14.98 -7.21
C PHE A 8 -10.61 -15.83 -7.62
N LEU A 9 -11.15 -15.61 -8.81
CA LEU A 9 -12.31 -16.38 -9.33
C LEU A 9 -12.01 -17.89 -9.49
N GLN A 10 -10.79 -18.25 -9.86
CA GLN A 10 -10.36 -19.66 -9.94
C GLN A 10 -10.31 -20.36 -8.56
N ASN A 11 -10.30 -19.59 -7.48
CA ASN A 11 -10.33 -20.07 -6.10
C ASN A 11 -11.65 -19.73 -5.38
N ASP A 12 -12.74 -19.61 -6.13
CA ASP A 12 -14.09 -19.34 -5.64
C ASP A 12 -14.21 -18.07 -4.78
N CYS A 13 -13.29 -17.12 -4.99
CA CYS A 13 -13.30 -15.81 -4.33
C CYS A 13 -13.85 -14.75 -5.29
N PRO A 14 -15.07 -14.26 -5.10
CA PRO A 14 -15.66 -13.25 -5.97
C PRO A 14 -14.88 -11.95 -5.88
N ALA A 15 -14.30 -11.50 -6.99
CA ALA A 15 -13.48 -10.30 -7.05
C ALA A 15 -13.85 -9.42 -8.25
N VAL A 16 -13.75 -8.11 -8.07
CA VAL A 16 -13.96 -7.11 -9.10
C VAL A 16 -12.72 -6.24 -9.25
N GLY A 17 -12.20 -6.16 -10.46
CA GLY A 17 -11.04 -5.32 -10.78
C GLY A 17 -11.47 -3.93 -11.23
N ILE A 18 -11.06 -2.95 -10.47
CA ILE A 18 -11.27 -1.51 -10.70
C ILE A 18 -9.94 -0.75 -10.74
N SER A 19 -10.01 0.51 -11.05
CA SER A 19 -8.90 1.47 -10.97
C SER A 19 -9.31 2.68 -10.13
N GLY A 20 -8.40 3.57 -9.85
CA GLY A 20 -8.72 4.84 -9.19
C GLY A 20 -9.66 5.77 -9.98
N VAL A 21 -9.88 5.47 -11.28
CA VAL A 21 -10.85 6.20 -12.13
C VAL A 21 -12.29 5.77 -11.80
N ASP A 22 -12.49 4.48 -11.50
CA ASP A 22 -13.82 3.90 -11.34
C ASP A 22 -14.52 4.48 -10.11
N GLY A 23 -15.73 4.96 -10.30
CA GLY A 23 -16.48 5.64 -9.25
C GLY A 23 -15.85 6.95 -8.74
N GLY A 24 -14.77 7.43 -9.37
CA GLY A 24 -14.03 8.58 -8.89
C GLY A 24 -13.22 8.29 -7.61
N LEU A 25 -12.81 7.03 -7.42
CA LEU A 25 -12.13 6.55 -6.21
C LEU A 25 -10.94 7.42 -5.83
N PHE A 26 -10.06 7.76 -6.78
CA PHE A 26 -8.93 8.66 -6.55
C PHE A 26 -9.03 9.91 -7.43
N LYS A 27 -9.09 11.08 -6.80
CA LYS A 27 -8.86 12.36 -7.47
C LYS A 27 -7.39 12.72 -7.35
N VAL A 28 -6.80 13.16 -8.45
CA VAL A 28 -5.37 13.48 -8.51
C VAL A 28 -5.14 14.86 -9.11
N VAL A 29 -4.02 15.46 -8.70
CA VAL A 29 -3.42 16.64 -9.30
C VAL A 29 -2.06 16.28 -9.86
N LYS A 30 -1.57 17.02 -10.85
CA LYS A 30 -0.23 16.79 -11.40
C LYS A 30 0.82 16.89 -10.30
N ARG A 31 1.69 15.86 -10.19
CA ARG A 31 2.83 15.91 -9.27
C ARG A 31 3.75 17.06 -9.64
N LYS A 32 4.05 17.91 -8.66
CA LYS A 32 4.99 19.02 -8.80
C LYS A 32 6.37 18.58 -8.31
N GLY A 33 7.41 18.92 -9.05
CA GLY A 33 8.81 18.60 -8.70
C GLY A 33 9.78 19.36 -9.59
N ASN A 34 11.07 19.16 -9.36
CA ASN A 34 12.15 19.79 -10.15
C ASN A 34 12.22 19.26 -11.60
N VAL A 35 11.62 18.12 -11.87
CA VAL A 35 11.54 17.49 -13.19
C VAL A 35 10.07 17.22 -13.50
N ASP A 36 9.65 17.53 -14.74
CA ASP A 36 8.32 17.16 -15.22
C ASP A 36 8.29 15.65 -15.51
N LEU A 37 7.53 14.90 -14.73
CA LEU A 37 7.35 13.45 -14.87
C LEU A 37 6.20 13.08 -15.83
N GLY A 38 5.65 14.04 -16.57
CA GLY A 38 4.52 13.83 -17.47
C GLY A 38 3.21 13.57 -16.70
N LEU A 39 2.53 12.46 -17.03
CA LEU A 39 1.23 12.11 -16.43
C LEU A 39 1.40 11.33 -15.10
N VAL A 40 2.20 11.86 -14.20
CA VAL A 40 2.33 11.37 -12.81
C VAL A 40 1.58 12.31 -11.88
N GLY A 41 0.70 11.74 -11.05
CA GLY A 41 -0.17 12.48 -10.15
C GLY A 41 0.04 12.15 -8.68
N ASP A 42 -0.37 13.11 -7.84
CA ASP A 42 -0.52 12.95 -6.40
C ASP A 42 -2.02 12.92 -6.07
N ILE A 43 -2.43 11.98 -5.21
CA ILE A 43 -3.82 11.88 -4.76
C ILE A 43 -4.14 13.10 -3.88
N CYS A 44 -5.22 13.76 -4.18
CA CYS A 44 -5.72 14.89 -3.40
C CYS A 44 -7.06 14.61 -2.69
N ALA A 45 -7.77 13.55 -3.09
CA ALA A 45 -8.97 13.08 -2.40
C ALA A 45 -9.25 11.61 -2.75
N VAL A 46 -9.86 10.87 -1.82
CA VAL A 46 -10.33 9.49 -1.98
C VAL A 46 -11.83 9.45 -1.70
N ASP A 47 -12.63 8.86 -2.61
CA ASP A 47 -14.07 8.59 -2.41
C ASP A 47 -14.28 7.08 -2.36
N THR A 48 -14.53 6.52 -1.16
CA THR A 48 -14.61 5.08 -0.91
C THR A 48 -15.92 4.43 -1.37
N LYS A 49 -16.90 5.19 -1.85
CA LYS A 49 -18.26 4.68 -2.16
C LYS A 49 -18.26 3.45 -3.07
N VAL A 50 -17.38 3.39 -4.07
CA VAL A 50 -17.30 2.23 -4.97
C VAL A 50 -16.76 1.00 -4.24
N ILE A 51 -15.82 1.16 -3.31
CA ILE A 51 -15.29 0.08 -2.46
C ILE A 51 -16.38 -0.44 -1.55
N ASP A 52 -17.09 0.47 -0.84
CA ASP A 52 -18.18 0.13 0.06
C ASP A 52 -19.31 -0.62 -0.66
N ALA A 53 -19.67 -0.18 -1.87
CA ALA A 53 -20.68 -0.84 -2.69
C ALA A 53 -20.26 -2.26 -3.09
N LEU A 54 -19.00 -2.47 -3.47
CA LEU A 54 -18.48 -3.79 -3.82
C LEU A 54 -18.41 -4.72 -2.60
N TRP A 55 -17.97 -4.25 -1.46
CA TRP A 55 -17.94 -5.02 -0.20
C TRP A 55 -19.35 -5.42 0.24
N ASN A 56 -20.30 -4.49 0.23
CA ASN A 56 -21.68 -4.76 0.56
C ASN A 56 -22.33 -5.78 -0.39
N ALA A 57 -21.84 -5.88 -1.62
CA ALA A 57 -22.27 -6.89 -2.61
C ALA A 57 -21.47 -8.21 -2.50
N GLY A 58 -20.54 -8.34 -1.54
CA GLY A 58 -19.74 -9.55 -1.30
C GLY A 58 -18.55 -9.73 -2.25
N PHE A 59 -18.09 -8.65 -2.91
CA PHE A 59 -16.93 -8.72 -3.80
C PHE A 59 -15.64 -8.25 -3.12
N ILE A 60 -14.52 -8.84 -3.51
CA ILE A 60 -13.17 -8.37 -3.17
C ILE A 60 -12.73 -7.35 -4.24
N PRO A 61 -12.55 -6.06 -3.88
CA PRO A 61 -12.04 -5.07 -4.82
C PRO A 61 -10.54 -5.28 -5.10
N VAL A 62 -10.17 -5.37 -6.37
CA VAL A 62 -8.77 -5.39 -6.82
C VAL A 62 -8.48 -4.07 -7.51
N VAL A 63 -7.80 -3.17 -6.84
CA VAL A 63 -7.60 -1.79 -7.29
C VAL A 63 -6.26 -1.64 -8.01
N SER A 64 -6.25 -0.93 -9.14
CA SER A 64 -5.01 -0.45 -9.78
C SER A 64 -4.86 1.06 -9.58
N PRO A 65 -3.63 1.59 -9.51
CA PRO A 65 -3.39 2.99 -9.11
C PRO A 65 -3.56 4.01 -10.25
N ILE A 66 -4.08 3.60 -11.42
CA ILE A 66 -4.44 4.55 -12.48
C ILE A 66 -5.62 5.38 -11.99
N SER A 67 -5.48 6.68 -12.02
CA SER A 67 -6.38 7.64 -11.38
C SER A 67 -6.87 8.69 -12.37
N PHE A 68 -7.81 9.55 -11.95
CA PHE A 68 -8.43 10.55 -12.79
C PHE A 68 -8.19 11.97 -12.23
N GLY A 69 -7.85 12.91 -13.11
CA GLY A 69 -7.74 14.34 -12.80
C GLY A 69 -7.64 15.17 -14.09
N ASP A 70 -8.21 16.35 -14.09
CA ASP A 70 -8.17 17.30 -15.21
C ASP A 70 -8.54 16.71 -16.59
N GLY A 71 -9.50 15.75 -16.60
CA GLY A 71 -9.95 15.08 -17.82
C GLY A 71 -8.97 14.02 -18.36
N LEU A 72 -7.92 13.70 -17.63
CA LEU A 72 -6.85 12.78 -18.03
C LEU A 72 -6.71 11.60 -17.06
N SER A 73 -6.09 10.53 -17.53
CA SER A 73 -5.64 9.43 -16.67
C SER A 73 -4.22 9.70 -16.20
N TRP A 74 -3.99 9.50 -14.91
CA TRP A 74 -2.72 9.74 -14.25
C TRP A 74 -2.16 8.46 -13.66
N ASN A 75 -0.85 8.31 -13.73
CA ASN A 75 -0.13 7.27 -13.00
C ASN A 75 0.14 7.75 -11.57
N VAL A 76 -0.23 6.92 -10.60
CA VAL A 76 0.07 7.15 -9.18
C VAL A 76 0.94 6.00 -8.67
N ASN A 77 1.85 6.30 -7.76
CA ASN A 77 2.62 5.25 -7.09
C ASN A 77 1.68 4.31 -6.33
N ALA A 78 1.86 2.99 -6.51
CA ALA A 78 0.94 1.98 -5.96
C ALA A 78 0.95 1.94 -4.43
N ASP A 79 2.11 2.10 -3.79
CA ASP A 79 2.22 2.11 -2.32
C ASP A 79 1.51 3.35 -1.76
N THR A 80 1.69 4.51 -2.40
CA THR A 80 0.98 5.75 -2.03
C THR A 80 -0.53 5.59 -2.20
N ALA A 81 -0.99 5.04 -3.33
CA ALA A 81 -2.42 4.81 -3.58
C ALA A 81 -3.04 3.85 -2.55
N ALA A 82 -2.31 2.80 -2.19
CA ALA A 82 -2.75 1.84 -1.17
C ALA A 82 -2.82 2.49 0.22
N SER A 83 -1.81 3.29 0.59
CA SER A 83 -1.77 4.02 1.87
C SER A 83 -2.92 5.02 2.00
N GLU A 84 -3.16 5.82 0.97
CA GLU A 84 -4.28 6.80 0.95
C GLU A 84 -5.64 6.09 1.03
N LEU A 85 -5.80 4.95 0.32
CA LEU A 85 -7.02 4.15 0.40
C LEU A 85 -7.22 3.54 1.77
N ALA A 86 -6.17 2.94 2.35
CA ALA A 86 -6.22 2.33 3.67
C ALA A 86 -6.60 3.37 4.75
N THR A 87 -6.03 4.57 4.67
CA THR A 87 -6.38 5.69 5.56
C THR A 87 -7.84 6.11 5.39
N ALA A 88 -8.32 6.28 4.15
CA ALA A 88 -9.70 6.69 3.89
C ALA A 88 -10.73 5.65 4.35
N LEU A 89 -10.38 4.36 4.30
CA LEU A 89 -11.21 3.26 4.78
C LEU A 89 -11.09 3.03 6.29
N SER A 90 -10.16 3.69 6.98
CA SER A 90 -9.87 3.49 8.40
C SER A 90 -9.65 2.02 8.74
N VAL A 91 -8.79 1.35 7.96
CA VAL A 91 -8.57 -0.09 8.10
C VAL A 91 -7.87 -0.44 9.43
N ASP A 92 -8.18 -1.60 10.00
CA ASP A 92 -7.52 -2.09 11.21
C ASP A 92 -6.06 -2.51 10.94
N GLN A 93 -5.80 -3.07 9.75
CA GLN A 93 -4.48 -3.53 9.35
C GLN A 93 -4.20 -3.13 7.89
N PHE A 94 -2.99 -2.66 7.66
CA PHE A 94 -2.49 -2.41 6.31
C PHE A 94 -1.21 -3.21 6.08
N VAL A 95 -1.20 -4.03 5.03
CA VAL A 95 -0.08 -4.92 4.71
C VAL A 95 0.53 -4.54 3.37
N LEU A 96 1.80 -4.19 3.39
CA LEU A 96 2.63 -3.92 2.20
C LEU A 96 3.45 -5.18 1.88
N VAL A 97 3.07 -5.88 0.85
CA VAL A 97 3.84 -7.02 0.34
C VAL A 97 4.98 -6.49 -0.54
N SER A 98 6.20 -6.85 -0.20
CA SER A 98 7.44 -6.37 -0.84
C SER A 98 8.25 -7.54 -1.42
N ASP A 99 9.22 -7.20 -2.26
CA ASP A 99 10.24 -8.12 -2.78
C ASP A 99 11.36 -8.41 -1.77
N VAL A 100 11.35 -7.69 -0.63
CA VAL A 100 12.23 -7.94 0.51
C VAL A 100 11.41 -8.39 1.72
N PRO A 101 11.99 -9.17 2.65
CA PRO A 101 11.23 -9.76 3.76
C PRO A 101 10.70 -8.73 4.76
N GLY A 102 11.26 -7.52 4.80
CA GLY A 102 10.90 -6.43 5.70
C GLY A 102 11.97 -5.35 5.66
N VAL A 103 11.95 -4.44 6.63
CA VAL A 103 13.03 -3.48 6.82
C VAL A 103 14.21 -4.17 7.47
N MET A 104 15.38 -4.03 6.89
CA MET A 104 16.60 -4.73 7.34
C MET A 104 17.59 -3.75 7.97
N ASP A 105 18.35 -4.24 8.95
CA ASP A 105 19.52 -3.56 9.51
C ASP A 105 20.78 -3.70 8.63
N LEU A 106 21.91 -3.19 9.11
CA LEU A 106 23.22 -3.26 8.44
C LEU A 106 23.71 -4.72 8.22
N GLU A 107 23.30 -5.65 9.07
CA GLU A 107 23.64 -7.07 9.00
C GLU A 107 22.68 -7.85 8.10
N LYS A 108 21.73 -7.16 7.44
CA LYS A 108 20.63 -7.74 6.62
C LYS A 108 19.67 -8.60 7.42
N LYS A 109 19.57 -8.37 8.72
CA LYS A 109 18.58 -9.00 9.57
C LYS A 109 17.30 -8.15 9.56
N VAL A 110 16.15 -8.79 9.43
CA VAL A 110 14.85 -8.09 9.47
C VAL A 110 14.60 -7.54 10.87
N LEU A 111 14.22 -6.28 10.93
CA LEU A 111 13.78 -5.62 12.15
C LEU A 111 12.31 -6.00 12.38
N PRO A 112 11.96 -6.64 13.50
CA PRO A 112 10.58 -7.08 13.75
C PRO A 112 9.63 -5.90 13.95
N GLU A 113 10.13 -4.79 14.51
CA GLU A 113 9.38 -3.57 14.77
C GLU A 113 10.21 -2.34 14.40
N LEU A 114 9.55 -1.26 14.03
CA LEU A 114 10.20 -0.03 13.62
C LEU A 114 9.37 1.17 14.07
N SER A 115 9.96 2.02 14.92
CA SER A 115 9.42 3.34 15.25
C SER A 115 9.85 4.39 14.22
N GLU A 116 9.12 5.51 14.13
CA GLU A 116 9.47 6.61 13.23
C GLU A 116 10.86 7.18 13.51
N GLU A 117 11.21 7.37 14.79
CA GLU A 117 12.52 7.87 15.20
C GLU A 117 13.66 6.96 14.74
N MET A 118 13.48 5.64 14.93
CA MET A 118 14.46 4.64 14.50
C MET A 118 14.57 4.61 12.98
N ALA A 119 13.43 4.71 12.27
CA ALA A 119 13.40 4.74 10.82
C ALA A 119 14.16 5.92 10.23
N GLU A 120 13.93 7.15 10.72
CA GLU A 120 14.64 8.33 10.23
C GLU A 120 16.14 8.25 10.53
N LYS A 121 16.54 7.72 11.70
CA LYS A 121 17.96 7.44 11.99
C LYS A 121 18.57 6.48 10.98
N LEU A 122 17.91 5.34 10.69
CA LEU A 122 18.39 4.35 9.73
C LEU A 122 18.43 4.91 8.29
N ILE A 123 17.55 5.85 7.95
CA ILE A 123 17.59 6.58 6.66
C ILE A 123 18.82 7.49 6.61
N VAL A 124 19.08 8.28 7.67
CA VAL A 124 20.25 9.18 7.76
C VAL A 124 21.55 8.38 7.71
N ASP A 125 21.60 7.25 8.39
CA ASP A 125 22.76 6.35 8.41
C ASP A 125 22.94 5.57 7.09
N GLY A 126 22.01 5.72 6.13
CA GLY A 126 22.06 5.08 4.80
C GLY A 126 21.72 3.58 4.82
N VAL A 127 21.22 3.05 5.93
CA VAL A 127 20.78 1.65 6.08
C VAL A 127 19.47 1.44 5.30
N ILE A 128 18.48 2.29 5.56
CA ILE A 128 17.26 2.35 4.74
C ILE A 128 17.56 3.26 3.54
N SER A 129 17.42 2.73 2.33
CA SER A 129 17.78 3.44 1.11
C SER A 129 16.81 3.15 -0.04
N GLY A 130 16.95 3.88 -1.15
CA GLY A 130 16.20 3.65 -2.39
C GLY A 130 14.68 3.67 -2.22
N GLY A 131 14.01 2.67 -2.80
CA GLY A 131 12.54 2.56 -2.77
C GLY A 131 11.94 2.28 -1.40
N MET A 132 12.74 1.86 -0.41
CA MET A 132 12.26 1.63 0.96
C MET A 132 12.01 2.94 1.70
N ILE A 133 12.73 4.03 1.40
CA ILE A 133 12.54 5.33 2.05
C ILE A 133 11.10 5.86 1.91
N PRO A 134 10.56 6.03 0.68
CA PRO A 134 9.18 6.50 0.53
C PRO A 134 8.18 5.53 1.14
N LYS A 135 8.39 4.21 1.03
CA LYS A 135 7.51 3.19 1.62
C LYS A 135 7.39 3.37 3.14
N VAL A 136 8.49 3.52 3.84
CA VAL A 136 8.54 3.72 5.30
C VAL A 136 7.92 5.08 5.70
N ARG A 137 8.29 6.16 5.01
CA ARG A 137 7.76 7.50 5.30
C ARG A 137 6.26 7.62 5.04
N ASP A 138 5.77 7.07 3.94
CA ASP A 138 4.33 7.06 3.63
C ASP A 138 3.57 6.22 4.66
N SER A 139 4.16 5.11 5.13
CA SER A 139 3.58 4.29 6.21
C SER A 139 3.42 5.09 7.51
N PHE A 140 4.46 5.77 7.98
CA PHE A 140 4.34 6.60 9.20
C PHE A 140 3.38 7.77 9.05
N ARG A 141 3.27 8.35 7.84
CA ARG A 141 2.23 9.35 7.56
C ARG A 141 0.83 8.77 7.76
N SER A 142 0.57 7.56 7.26
CA SER A 142 -0.73 6.88 7.39
C SER A 142 -1.02 6.48 8.84
N ILE A 143 -0.01 6.09 9.63
CA ILE A 143 -0.15 5.85 11.07
C ILE A 143 -0.60 7.13 11.79
N LYS A 144 0.03 8.27 11.48
CA LYS A 144 -0.39 9.58 12.04
C LYS A 144 -1.81 9.99 11.65
N GLN A 145 -2.33 9.44 10.56
CA GLN A 145 -3.70 9.65 10.09
C GLN A 145 -4.70 8.63 10.65
N GLY A 146 -4.27 7.70 11.52
CA GLY A 146 -5.15 6.84 12.28
C GLY A 146 -5.03 5.34 12.01
N ILE A 147 -4.19 4.88 11.08
CA ILE A 147 -3.90 3.45 10.92
C ILE A 147 -3.12 2.98 12.15
N GLN A 148 -3.58 1.91 12.80
CA GLN A 148 -2.97 1.45 14.06
C GLN A 148 -1.60 0.80 13.86
N ALA A 149 -1.44 -0.02 12.81
CA ALA A 149 -0.19 -0.66 12.47
C ALA A 149 -0.09 -0.95 10.97
N ILE A 150 1.12 -0.86 10.45
CA ILE A 150 1.43 -1.20 9.05
C ILE A 150 2.49 -2.29 9.03
N HIS A 151 2.23 -3.35 8.28
CA HIS A 151 3.13 -4.49 8.14
C HIS A 151 3.86 -4.42 6.79
N ILE A 152 5.18 -4.41 6.79
CA ILE A 152 5.99 -4.59 5.58
C ILE A 152 6.51 -6.03 5.59
N VAL A 153 6.10 -6.82 4.59
CA VAL A 153 6.34 -8.25 4.56
C VAL A 153 6.83 -8.72 3.20
N GLY A 154 7.66 -9.75 3.18
CA GLY A 154 8.01 -10.48 1.97
C GLY A 154 7.04 -11.64 1.72
N PHE A 155 6.89 -12.05 0.47
CA PHE A 155 6.13 -13.25 0.14
C PHE A 155 7.04 -14.50 0.19
N ASN A 156 7.03 -15.20 1.32
CA ASN A 156 7.86 -16.39 1.59
C ASN A 156 7.07 -17.70 1.43
N GLY A 157 6.07 -17.71 0.57
CA GLY A 157 5.15 -18.84 0.40
C GLY A 157 3.81 -18.65 1.09
N LEU A 158 2.78 -19.35 0.58
CA LEU A 158 1.39 -19.12 0.98
C LEU A 158 1.14 -19.44 2.45
N GLU A 159 1.62 -20.60 2.91
CA GLU A 159 1.39 -21.07 4.28
C GLU A 159 1.94 -20.08 5.31
N ARG A 160 3.19 -19.66 5.11
CA ARG A 160 3.88 -18.74 5.99
C ARG A 160 3.25 -17.33 5.97
N PHE A 161 2.82 -16.88 4.78
CA PHE A 161 2.11 -15.62 4.64
C PHE A 161 0.75 -15.64 5.37
N VAL A 162 0.00 -16.76 5.31
CA VAL A 162 -1.25 -16.90 6.06
C VAL A 162 -1.02 -16.88 7.57
N GLN A 163 -0.03 -17.61 8.08
CA GLN A 163 0.33 -17.60 9.51
C GLN A 163 0.68 -16.18 9.99
N GLN A 164 1.39 -15.41 9.17
CA GLN A 164 1.71 -14.02 9.48
C GLN A 164 0.45 -13.15 9.53
N MET A 165 -0.47 -13.31 8.59
CA MET A 165 -1.73 -12.55 8.60
C MET A 165 -2.65 -12.92 9.77
N GLN A 166 -2.52 -14.14 10.31
CA GLN A 166 -3.23 -14.61 11.51
C GLN A 166 -2.54 -14.17 12.81
N GLY A 167 -1.33 -13.61 12.73
CA GLY A 167 -0.55 -13.18 13.89
C GLY A 167 0.24 -14.30 14.58
N ASP A 168 0.28 -15.50 13.97
CA ASP A 168 0.99 -16.66 14.53
C ASP A 168 2.52 -16.51 14.44
N ILE A 169 2.99 -15.76 13.46
CA ILE A 169 4.43 -15.45 13.25
C ILE A 169 4.59 -13.98 12.85
N ASN A 170 5.78 -13.44 13.11
CA ASN A 170 6.18 -12.12 12.62
C ASN A 170 7.41 -12.26 11.69
N ASP A 171 7.14 -12.40 10.40
CA ASP A 171 8.18 -12.58 9.36
C ASP A 171 8.52 -11.26 8.64
N GLY A 172 8.04 -10.14 9.13
CA GLY A 172 8.24 -8.83 8.53
C GLY A 172 8.59 -7.76 9.53
N THR A 173 8.33 -6.52 9.17
CA THR A 173 8.49 -5.36 10.05
C THR A 173 7.13 -4.74 10.32
N ILE A 174 6.81 -4.55 11.58
CA ILE A 174 5.62 -3.81 12.03
C ILE A 174 6.04 -2.37 12.31
N LEU A 175 5.35 -1.42 11.69
CA LEU A 175 5.49 0.01 11.95
C LEU A 175 4.31 0.47 12.82
N HIS A 176 4.59 1.21 13.88
CA HIS A 176 3.58 1.71 14.84
C HIS A 176 4.03 3.05 15.46
#